data_96bc378133c139608016dc4924bfe5f4
#
_entry.id   96bc378133c139608016dc4924bfe5f4
#
_cell.length_a   1.000
_cell.length_b   1.000
_cell.length_c   1.000
_cell.angle_alpha   90.00
_cell.angle_beta   90.00
_cell.angle_gamma   90.00
#
_symmetry.space_group_name_H-M   'P 1'
#
loop_
_entity.id
_entity.type
_entity.pdbx_description
1 polymer ?
#
loop_
_entity_poly.entity_id
_entity_poly.type
_entity_poly.pdbx_seq_one_letter_code
_entity_poly.pdbx_strand_id
1 'polypeptide(L)'
;MRKLYLSLTFILISSLINEPLLAKLENNIVLKVENEIITKYEIKNKILSSLILSGQEVNQENINRYKKSTLDNLIQLKLMKIELSKYNLKDRPDKLNSYLRTLSSNNIDSLKKKFLVNKLDYDLFLDEIKTKLKWQDLIYLIYSKKIELDENSIDIELQEIIQNKSEIEQYKLSEIEILLNGDETDAENIKN
;
A
#
# COMPACT_ATOMS: atom_id res chain seq x y z
N MET A 1 -65.42 -13.23 12.49
CA MET A 1 -64.71 -12.36 13.43
C MET A 1 -63.41 -12.98 13.98
N ARG A 2 -63.42 -14.20 14.49
CA ARG A 2 -62.22 -14.85 15.10
C ARG A 2 -61.00 -14.97 14.13
N LYS A 3 -61.24 -15.26 12.81
CA LYS A 3 -60.20 -15.34 11.79
C LYS A 3 -59.58 -13.97 11.43
N LEU A 4 -60.36 -12.90 11.60
CA LEU A 4 -59.90 -11.54 11.32
C LEU A 4 -58.91 -11.04 12.40
N TYR A 5 -59.17 -11.39 13.68
CA TYR A 5 -58.26 -11.06 14.79
C TYR A 5 -56.95 -11.84 14.73
N LEU A 6 -56.96 -13.12 14.25
CA LEU A 6 -55.76 -13.91 14.08
C LEU A 6 -54.85 -13.36 12.94
N SER A 7 -55.44 -12.84 11.88
CA SER A 7 -54.72 -12.19 10.78
C SER A 7 -54.09 -10.84 11.22
N LEU A 8 -54.85 -10.06 12.03
CA LEU A 8 -54.39 -8.78 12.53
C LEU A 8 -53.23 -8.93 13.54
N THR A 9 -53.29 -9.96 14.39
CA THR A 9 -52.21 -10.24 15.35
C THR A 9 -50.95 -10.74 14.66
N PHE A 10 -51.05 -11.50 13.54
CA PHE A 10 -49.92 -11.95 12.78
C PHE A 10 -49.19 -10.81 12.07
N ILE A 11 -49.93 -9.82 11.54
CA ILE A 11 -49.36 -8.61 10.92
C ILE A 11 -48.68 -7.73 11.99
N LEU A 12 -49.23 -7.64 13.19
CA LEU A 12 -48.65 -6.86 14.28
C LEU A 12 -47.35 -7.47 14.80
N ILE A 13 -47.24 -8.80 14.84
CA ILE A 13 -46.03 -9.52 15.27
C ILE A 13 -44.92 -9.41 14.19
N SER A 14 -45.27 -9.42 12.90
CA SER A 14 -44.26 -9.29 11.83
C SER A 14 -43.64 -7.88 11.73
N SER A 15 -44.33 -6.85 12.25
CA SER A 15 -43.76 -5.48 12.29
C SER A 15 -42.79 -5.24 13.44
N LEU A 16 -42.77 -6.12 14.45
CA LEU A 16 -41.84 -6.05 15.57
C LEU A 16 -40.47 -6.72 15.32
N ILE A 17 -40.32 -7.44 14.21
CA ILE A 17 -39.09 -8.18 13.88
C ILE A 17 -38.15 -7.37 12.94
N ASN A 18 -38.53 -6.17 12.53
CA ASN A 18 -37.65 -5.24 11.84
C ASN A 18 -36.73 -4.50 12.83
N GLU A 19 -35.96 -5.25 13.60
CA GLU A 19 -34.72 -4.69 14.15
C GLU A 19 -33.85 -4.36 12.94
N PRO A 20 -33.49 -3.08 12.69
CA PRO A 20 -32.45 -2.80 11.73
C PRO A 20 -31.21 -3.51 12.24
N LEU A 21 -30.74 -4.53 11.50
CA LEU A 21 -29.40 -5.08 11.64
C LEU A 21 -28.42 -3.93 11.29
N LEU A 22 -28.34 -2.94 12.18
CA LEU A 22 -27.22 -2.03 12.25
C LEU A 22 -26.04 -2.94 12.58
N ALA A 23 -25.37 -3.40 11.54
CA ALA A 23 -24.06 -3.97 11.67
C ALA A 23 -23.28 -2.98 12.53
N LYS A 24 -23.10 -3.33 13.82
CA LYS A 24 -22.30 -2.56 14.76
C LYS A 24 -20.87 -2.62 14.19
N LEU A 25 -20.56 -1.69 13.31
CA LEU A 25 -19.22 -1.41 12.93
C LEU A 25 -18.51 -1.00 14.21
N GLU A 26 -17.85 -1.95 14.86
CA GLU A 26 -16.95 -1.68 15.97
C GLU A 26 -15.76 -0.88 15.45
N ASN A 27 -16.03 0.37 15.10
CA ASN A 27 -15.01 1.39 14.82
C ASN A 27 -14.43 1.84 16.18
N ASN A 28 -13.78 0.90 16.88
CA ASN A 28 -13.07 1.25 18.09
C ASN A 28 -11.93 2.20 17.71
N ILE A 29 -12.00 3.43 18.22
CA ILE A 29 -10.92 4.41 18.12
C ILE A 29 -9.73 3.84 18.90
N VAL A 30 -8.60 3.73 18.25
CA VAL A 30 -7.34 3.27 18.84
C VAL A 30 -6.50 4.46 19.28
N LEU A 31 -6.48 5.51 18.47
CA LEU A 31 -5.69 6.70 18.72
C LEU A 31 -6.36 7.93 18.13
N LYS A 32 -6.18 9.07 18.78
CA LYS A 32 -6.57 10.39 18.27
C LYS A 32 -5.31 11.21 18.01
N VAL A 33 -5.23 11.81 16.82
CA VAL A 33 -4.16 12.70 16.39
C VAL A 33 -4.80 14.05 16.08
N GLU A 34 -4.79 14.98 17.00
CA GLU A 34 -5.53 16.24 16.95
C GLU A 34 -7.03 16.02 16.62
N ASN A 35 -7.46 16.40 15.40
CA ASN A 35 -8.84 16.26 14.93
C ASN A 35 -9.09 14.96 14.17
N GLU A 36 -8.02 14.22 13.84
CA GLU A 36 -8.09 12.95 13.14
C GLU A 36 -8.11 11.76 14.11
N ILE A 37 -8.75 10.69 13.71
CA ILE A 37 -8.79 9.45 14.48
C ILE A 37 -8.18 8.31 13.70
N ILE A 38 -7.61 7.35 14.42
CA ILE A 38 -7.16 6.07 13.86
C ILE A 38 -8.02 4.98 14.49
N THR A 39 -8.70 4.22 13.66
CA THR A 39 -9.59 3.15 14.08
C THR A 39 -8.93 1.78 13.95
N LYS A 40 -9.44 0.80 14.69
CA LYS A 40 -9.04 -0.61 14.54
C LYS A 40 -9.28 -1.12 13.12
N TYR A 41 -10.34 -0.62 12.48
CA TYR A 41 -10.67 -0.94 11.09
C TYR A 41 -9.58 -0.47 10.12
N GLU A 42 -9.14 0.79 10.22
CA GLU A 42 -8.07 1.34 9.38
C GLU A 42 -6.76 0.55 9.57
N ILE A 43 -6.38 0.25 10.82
CA ILE A 43 -5.17 -0.54 11.10
C ILE A 43 -5.27 -1.92 10.46
N LYS A 44 -6.38 -2.62 10.66
CA LYS A 44 -6.61 -3.94 10.06
C LYS A 44 -6.54 -3.89 8.53
N ASN A 45 -7.28 -2.94 7.93
CA ASN A 45 -7.31 -2.77 6.49
C ASN A 45 -5.91 -2.49 5.92
N LYS A 46 -5.15 -1.63 6.58
CA LYS A 46 -3.79 -1.27 6.17
C LYS A 46 -2.81 -2.45 6.26
N ILE A 47 -2.85 -3.23 7.36
CA ILE A 47 -2.01 -4.43 7.49
C ILE A 47 -2.32 -5.42 6.38
N LEU A 48 -3.60 -5.76 6.20
CA LEU A 48 -4.03 -6.76 5.23
C LEU A 48 -3.74 -6.31 3.79
N SER A 49 -4.02 -5.06 3.45
CA SER A 49 -3.70 -4.53 2.12
C SER A 49 -2.19 -4.55 1.84
N SER A 50 -1.36 -4.21 2.82
CA SER A 50 0.10 -4.26 2.69
C SER A 50 0.60 -5.68 2.44
N LEU A 51 0.13 -6.68 3.20
CA LEU A 51 0.50 -8.09 3.02
C LEU A 51 0.08 -8.61 1.64
N ILE A 52 -1.17 -8.36 1.23
CA ILE A 52 -1.73 -8.84 -0.03
C ILE A 52 -1.02 -8.18 -1.24
N LEU A 53 -0.73 -6.89 -1.17
CA LEU A 53 -0.05 -6.18 -2.25
C LEU A 53 1.42 -6.60 -2.38
N SER A 54 2.08 -6.94 -1.27
CA SER A 54 3.46 -7.46 -1.28
C SER A 54 3.55 -8.97 -1.54
N GLY A 55 2.42 -9.66 -1.76
CA GLY A 55 2.39 -11.11 -1.98
C GLY A 55 2.76 -11.95 -0.76
N GLN A 56 2.72 -11.35 0.44
CA GLN A 56 3.00 -12.07 1.68
C GLN A 56 1.76 -12.78 2.21
N GLU A 57 2.00 -13.91 2.88
CA GLU A 57 0.94 -14.69 3.50
C GLU A 57 0.27 -13.93 4.64
N VAL A 58 -1.07 -14.02 4.69
CA VAL A 58 -1.87 -13.44 5.76
C VAL A 58 -1.93 -14.43 6.93
N ASN A 59 -0.93 -14.39 7.81
CA ASN A 59 -0.87 -15.17 9.03
C ASN A 59 -0.59 -14.28 10.25
N GLN A 60 -0.72 -14.85 11.47
CA GLN A 60 -0.62 -14.08 12.70
C GLN A 60 0.78 -13.49 12.91
N GLU A 61 1.83 -14.17 12.48
CA GLU A 61 3.22 -13.71 12.58
C GLU A 61 3.43 -12.44 11.73
N ASN A 62 3.05 -12.50 10.45
CA ASN A 62 3.13 -11.36 9.53
C ASN A 62 2.27 -10.19 10.03
N ILE A 63 1.05 -10.45 10.49
CA ILE A 63 0.18 -9.43 11.08
C ILE A 63 0.88 -8.74 12.26
N ASN A 64 1.48 -9.51 13.19
CA ASN A 64 2.16 -8.97 14.35
C ASN A 64 3.39 -8.13 13.96
N ARG A 65 4.14 -8.56 12.95
CA ARG A 65 5.31 -7.83 12.41
C ARG A 65 4.92 -6.45 11.88
N TYR A 66 3.77 -6.34 11.22
CA TYR A 66 3.32 -5.09 10.59
C TYR A 66 2.58 -4.14 11.55
N LYS A 67 2.13 -4.59 12.73
CA LYS A 67 1.31 -3.76 13.63
C LYS A 67 1.94 -2.41 13.98
N LYS A 68 3.21 -2.42 14.45
CA LYS A 68 3.87 -1.20 14.88
C LYS A 68 4.09 -0.24 13.71
N SER A 69 4.72 -0.71 12.64
CA SER A 69 4.99 0.12 11.47
C SER A 69 3.71 0.65 10.81
N THR A 70 2.63 -0.13 10.83
CA THR A 70 1.32 0.32 10.33
C THR A 70 0.76 1.46 11.17
N LEU A 71 0.84 1.36 12.51
CA LEU A 71 0.35 2.43 13.39
C LEU A 71 1.17 3.71 13.16
N ASP A 72 2.50 3.61 13.11
CA ASP A 72 3.39 4.75 12.86
C ASP A 72 3.08 5.40 11.50
N ASN A 73 2.88 4.59 10.45
CA ASN A 73 2.49 5.08 9.12
C ASN A 73 1.12 5.79 9.12
N LEU A 74 0.14 5.27 9.85
CA LEU A 74 -1.17 5.91 9.95
C LEU A 74 -1.10 7.22 10.73
N ILE A 75 -0.30 7.29 11.80
CA ILE A 75 -0.05 8.56 12.52
C ILE A 75 0.55 9.60 11.57
N GLN A 76 1.60 9.24 10.82
CA GLN A 76 2.20 10.13 9.83
C GLN A 76 1.18 10.58 8.77
N LEU A 77 0.34 9.66 8.29
CA LEU A 77 -0.70 9.99 7.32
C LEU A 77 -1.71 11.00 7.88
N LYS A 78 -2.12 10.86 9.15
CA LYS A 78 -3.02 11.82 9.81
C LYS A 78 -2.35 13.17 9.99
N LEU A 79 -1.08 13.21 10.38
CA LEU A 79 -0.31 14.46 10.47
C LEU A 79 -0.18 15.15 9.10
N MET A 80 0.09 14.39 8.03
CA MET A 80 0.08 14.91 6.67
C MET A 80 -1.28 15.52 6.31
N LYS A 81 -2.40 14.86 6.61
CA LYS A 81 -3.74 15.37 6.35
C LYS A 81 -4.02 16.68 7.10
N ILE A 82 -3.65 16.74 8.37
CA ILE A 82 -3.81 17.95 9.20
C ILE A 82 -3.02 19.10 8.59
N GLU A 83 -1.78 18.87 8.21
CA GLU A 83 -0.97 19.91 7.58
C GLU A 83 -1.51 20.33 6.22
N LEU A 84 -1.87 19.35 5.37
CA LEU A 84 -2.44 19.59 4.03
C LEU A 84 -3.74 20.39 4.08
N SER A 85 -4.52 20.29 5.15
CA SER A 85 -5.76 21.05 5.33
C SER A 85 -5.56 22.56 5.38
N LYS A 86 -4.35 23.02 5.69
CA LYS A 86 -3.95 24.45 5.73
C LYS A 86 -3.68 25.03 4.34
N TYR A 87 -3.57 24.16 3.31
CA TYR A 87 -3.20 24.53 1.95
C TYR A 87 -4.29 24.16 0.97
N ASN A 88 -4.59 25.04 0.03
CA ASN A 88 -5.59 24.78 -1.01
C ASN A 88 -4.96 24.06 -2.21
N LEU A 89 -4.53 22.81 -2.01
CA LEU A 89 -3.92 22.00 -3.06
C LEU A 89 -5.01 21.28 -3.87
N LYS A 90 -4.92 21.41 -5.19
CA LYS A 90 -5.84 20.73 -6.11
C LYS A 90 -5.55 19.22 -6.18
N ASP A 91 -6.60 18.44 -6.39
CA ASP A 91 -6.45 17.03 -6.72
C ASP A 91 -5.78 16.87 -8.09
N ARG A 92 -4.93 15.86 -8.19
CA ARG A 92 -4.21 15.49 -9.41
C ARG A 92 -4.60 14.07 -9.85
N PRO A 93 -5.76 13.90 -10.48
CA PRO A 93 -6.25 12.58 -10.90
C PRO A 93 -5.33 11.90 -11.92
N ASP A 94 -4.64 12.67 -12.74
CA ASP A 94 -3.58 12.20 -13.66
C ASP A 94 -2.44 11.52 -12.92
N LYS A 95 -1.89 12.14 -11.87
CA LYS A 95 -0.85 11.55 -11.02
C LYS A 95 -1.34 10.30 -10.30
N LEU A 96 -2.55 10.35 -9.75
CA LEU A 96 -3.15 9.19 -9.09
C LEU A 96 -3.27 8.01 -10.06
N ASN A 97 -3.81 8.24 -11.25
CA ASN A 97 -3.96 7.21 -12.27
C ASN A 97 -2.60 6.64 -12.71
N SER A 98 -1.60 7.50 -12.91
CA SER A 98 -0.24 7.05 -13.26
C SER A 98 0.37 6.19 -12.15
N TYR A 99 0.21 6.60 -10.88
CA TYR A 99 0.68 5.82 -9.73
C TYR A 99 -0.01 4.44 -9.66
N LEU A 100 -1.34 4.41 -9.82
CA LEU A 100 -2.12 3.16 -9.81
C LEU A 100 -1.72 2.22 -10.96
N ARG A 101 -1.47 2.75 -12.15
CA ARG A 101 -0.96 1.96 -13.28
C ARG A 101 0.39 1.33 -12.97
N THR A 102 1.33 2.11 -12.45
CA THR A 102 2.65 1.60 -12.05
C THR A 102 2.51 0.49 -11.00
N LEU A 103 1.71 0.72 -9.94
CA LEU A 103 1.50 -0.25 -8.87
C LEU A 103 0.83 -1.55 -9.34
N SER A 104 -0.05 -1.45 -10.33
CA SER A 104 -0.84 -2.58 -10.85
C SER A 104 -0.28 -3.21 -12.13
N SER A 105 0.94 -2.85 -12.55
CA SER A 105 1.50 -3.26 -13.85
C SER A 105 0.52 -2.98 -15.01
N ASN A 106 -0.05 -1.79 -15.03
CA ASN A 106 -1.06 -1.30 -15.97
C ASN A 106 -2.45 -1.97 -15.90
N ASN A 107 -2.72 -2.76 -14.86
CA ASN A 107 -4.02 -3.43 -14.71
C ASN A 107 -4.73 -2.99 -13.42
N ILE A 108 -5.31 -1.78 -13.44
CA ILE A 108 -6.02 -1.20 -12.28
C ILE A 108 -7.24 -2.06 -11.89
N ASP A 109 -7.93 -2.68 -12.83
CA ASP A 109 -9.10 -3.51 -12.54
C ASP A 109 -8.71 -4.79 -11.77
N SER A 110 -7.56 -5.36 -12.09
CA SER A 110 -6.99 -6.47 -11.31
C SER A 110 -6.68 -6.03 -9.88
N LEU A 111 -6.15 -4.84 -9.68
CA LEU A 111 -5.91 -4.27 -8.37
C LEU A 111 -7.23 -4.12 -7.58
N LYS A 112 -8.25 -3.50 -8.17
CA LYS A 112 -9.58 -3.37 -7.56
C LYS A 112 -10.18 -4.72 -7.20
N LYS A 113 -10.06 -5.71 -8.09
CA LYS A 113 -10.55 -7.07 -7.86
C LYS A 113 -9.84 -7.72 -6.66
N LYS A 114 -8.52 -7.50 -6.49
CA LYS A 114 -7.80 -7.98 -5.30
C LYS A 114 -8.39 -7.42 -4.01
N PHE A 115 -8.71 -6.13 -3.96
CA PHE A 115 -9.34 -5.52 -2.79
C PHE A 115 -10.74 -6.11 -2.53
N LEU A 116 -11.56 -6.24 -3.57
CA LEU A 116 -12.92 -6.77 -3.46
C LEU A 116 -12.93 -8.22 -2.94
N VAL A 117 -12.13 -9.11 -3.54
CA VAL A 117 -12.06 -10.53 -3.16
C VAL A 117 -11.59 -10.70 -1.72
N ASN A 118 -10.67 -9.86 -1.25
CA ASN A 118 -10.15 -9.91 0.10
C ASN A 118 -10.95 -9.05 1.10
N LYS A 119 -12.10 -8.50 0.69
CA LYS A 119 -12.97 -7.63 1.51
C LYS A 119 -12.22 -6.45 2.12
N LEU A 120 -11.30 -5.87 1.37
CA LEU A 120 -10.52 -4.70 1.76
C LEU A 120 -11.18 -3.43 1.24
N ASP A 121 -11.01 -2.36 2.01
CA ASP A 121 -11.50 -1.04 1.66
C ASP A 121 -10.55 -0.36 0.66
N TYR A 122 -11.00 -0.27 -0.58
CA TYR A 122 -10.24 0.35 -1.66
C TYR A 122 -10.20 1.88 -1.53
N ASP A 123 -11.24 2.49 -0.95
CA ASP A 123 -11.31 3.94 -0.80
C ASP A 123 -10.33 4.43 0.27
N LEU A 124 -10.16 3.71 1.36
CA LEU A 124 -9.10 3.99 2.34
C LEU A 124 -7.70 3.92 1.71
N PHE A 125 -7.49 2.93 0.85
CA PHE A 125 -6.23 2.81 0.11
C PHE A 125 -6.01 3.98 -0.86
N LEU A 126 -7.04 4.38 -1.62
CA LEU A 126 -6.96 5.54 -2.51
C LEU A 126 -6.72 6.85 -1.76
N ASP A 127 -7.38 7.03 -0.61
CA ASP A 127 -7.22 8.21 0.23
C ASP A 127 -5.79 8.36 0.77
N GLU A 128 -5.18 7.25 1.16
CA GLU A 128 -3.75 7.23 1.53
C GLU A 128 -2.86 7.69 0.37
N ILE A 129 -3.07 7.15 -0.83
CA ILE A 129 -2.26 7.52 -2.00
C ILE A 129 -2.45 9.00 -2.34
N LYS A 130 -3.70 9.48 -2.38
CA LYS A 130 -4.00 10.89 -2.63
C LYS A 130 -3.31 11.80 -1.62
N THR A 131 -3.36 11.44 -0.34
CA THR A 131 -2.71 12.20 0.73
C THR A 131 -1.20 12.26 0.52
N LYS A 132 -0.55 11.15 0.18
CA LYS A 132 0.89 11.10 -0.09
C LYS A 132 1.28 11.90 -1.34
N LEU A 133 0.49 11.84 -2.40
CA LEU A 133 0.74 12.62 -3.61
C LEU A 133 0.61 14.12 -3.36
N LYS A 134 -0.43 14.55 -2.63
CA LYS A 134 -0.58 15.96 -2.21
C LYS A 134 0.57 16.40 -1.31
N TRP A 135 1.03 15.53 -0.41
CA TRP A 135 2.18 15.83 0.43
C TRP A 135 3.44 16.06 -0.37
N GLN A 136 3.71 15.23 -1.38
CA GLN A 136 4.82 15.44 -2.30
C GLN A 136 4.71 16.78 -3.04
N ASP A 137 3.52 17.14 -3.51
CA ASP A 137 3.26 18.42 -4.17
C ASP A 137 3.50 19.60 -3.22
N LEU A 138 3.10 19.48 -1.95
CA LEU A 138 3.35 20.49 -0.92
C LEU A 138 4.85 20.67 -0.66
N ILE A 139 5.57 19.56 -0.45
CA ILE A 139 7.03 19.61 -0.23
C ILE A 139 7.73 20.25 -1.43
N TYR A 140 7.35 19.86 -2.65
CA TYR A 140 7.89 20.49 -3.85
C TYR A 140 7.60 21.99 -3.90
N LEU A 141 6.36 22.41 -3.60
CA LEU A 141 5.98 23.83 -3.58
C LEU A 141 6.81 24.65 -2.59
N ILE A 142 7.07 24.11 -1.41
CA ILE A 142 7.80 24.82 -0.34
C ILE A 142 9.31 24.88 -0.63
N TYR A 143 9.88 23.80 -1.12
CA TYR A 143 11.33 23.62 -1.19
C TYR A 143 11.94 23.79 -2.58
N SER A 144 11.16 23.68 -3.67
CA SER A 144 11.70 23.78 -5.04
C SER A 144 12.45 25.09 -5.31
N LYS A 145 12.00 26.18 -4.70
CA LYS A 145 12.67 27.50 -4.80
C LYS A 145 13.88 27.66 -3.89
N LYS A 146 14.08 26.74 -2.94
CA LYS A 146 15.22 26.78 -2.00
C LYS A 146 16.35 25.84 -2.41
N ILE A 147 16.11 24.99 -3.40
CA ILE A 147 17.11 24.09 -3.95
C ILE A 147 17.89 24.92 -5.00
N GLU A 148 18.96 25.53 -4.61
CA GLU A 148 19.97 26.04 -5.53
C GLU A 148 20.80 24.83 -5.98
N LEU A 149 20.66 24.46 -7.26
CA LEU A 149 21.53 23.46 -7.86
C LEU A 149 22.87 24.12 -8.14
N ASP A 150 23.90 23.75 -7.41
CA ASP A 150 25.27 24.10 -7.76
C ASP A 150 25.72 23.19 -8.92
N GLU A 151 25.56 23.73 -10.14
CA GLU A 151 25.95 23.02 -11.37
C GLU A 151 27.43 22.63 -11.35
N ASN A 152 28.30 23.44 -10.73
CA ASN A 152 29.72 23.14 -10.63
C ASN A 152 29.97 21.90 -9.74
N SER A 153 29.28 21.80 -8.60
CA SER A 153 29.38 20.61 -7.75
C SER A 153 28.88 19.34 -8.44
N ILE A 154 27.82 19.45 -9.24
CA ILE A 154 27.31 18.32 -10.04
C ILE A 154 28.33 17.90 -11.10
N ASP A 155 28.93 18.86 -11.80
CA ASP A 155 29.95 18.57 -12.82
C ASP A 155 31.20 17.93 -12.23
N ILE A 156 31.64 18.38 -11.06
CA ILE A 156 32.78 17.78 -10.33
C ILE A 156 32.46 16.34 -9.95
N GLU A 157 31.30 16.08 -9.33
CA GLU A 157 30.89 14.74 -8.94
C GLU A 157 30.70 13.81 -10.15
N LEU A 158 30.17 14.34 -11.25
CA LEU A 158 30.05 13.60 -12.51
C LEU A 158 31.45 13.23 -13.08
N GLN A 159 32.40 14.14 -13.05
CA GLN A 159 33.78 13.89 -13.48
C GLN A 159 34.45 12.82 -12.61
N GLU A 160 34.27 12.87 -11.30
CA GLU A 160 34.77 11.86 -10.36
C GLU A 160 34.15 10.48 -10.66
N ILE A 161 32.83 10.39 -10.90
CA ILE A 161 32.16 9.14 -11.27
C ILE A 161 32.68 8.60 -12.59
N ILE A 162 32.92 9.45 -13.60
CA ILE A 162 33.45 9.05 -14.90
C ILE A 162 34.89 8.56 -14.76
N GLN A 163 35.73 9.23 -13.99
CA GLN A 163 37.11 8.83 -13.73
C GLN A 163 37.15 7.49 -12.99
N ASN A 164 36.36 7.34 -11.94
CA ASN A 164 36.29 6.09 -11.19
C ASN A 164 35.70 4.92 -12.01
N LYS A 165 34.84 5.20 -12.99
CA LYS A 165 34.35 4.16 -13.92
C LYS A 165 35.41 3.64 -14.88
N SER A 166 36.45 4.42 -15.19
CA SER A 166 37.55 3.96 -16.01
C SER A 166 38.43 2.91 -15.30
N GLU A 167 38.32 2.80 -13.98
CA GLU A 167 39.02 1.81 -13.15
C GLU A 167 38.16 0.57 -12.82
N ILE A 168 36.92 0.50 -13.30
CA ILE A 168 36.07 -0.68 -13.08
C ILE A 168 36.54 -1.80 -14.02
N GLU A 169 37.17 -2.80 -13.47
CA GLU A 169 37.48 -4.04 -14.18
C GLU A 169 36.18 -4.74 -14.61
N GLN A 170 36.06 -4.93 -15.93
CA GLN A 170 34.91 -5.68 -16.46
C GLN A 170 35.26 -7.17 -16.46
N TYR A 171 34.61 -7.93 -15.61
CA TYR A 171 34.69 -9.38 -15.61
C TYR A 171 33.64 -9.96 -16.56
N LYS A 172 34.09 -10.68 -17.60
CA LYS A 172 33.22 -11.49 -18.43
C LYS A 172 33.08 -12.86 -17.78
N LEU A 173 31.95 -13.11 -17.13
CA LEU A 173 31.63 -14.41 -16.57
C LEU A 173 31.05 -15.29 -17.68
N SER A 174 31.58 -16.52 -17.82
CA SER A 174 31.03 -17.56 -18.66
C SER A 174 30.72 -18.76 -17.77
N GLU A 175 29.49 -19.23 -17.81
CA GLU A 175 29.08 -20.45 -17.15
C GLU A 175 29.11 -21.59 -18.15
N ILE A 176 29.75 -22.69 -17.77
CA ILE A 176 29.73 -23.93 -18.55
C ILE A 176 28.91 -24.93 -17.75
N GLU A 177 27.69 -25.19 -18.22
CA GLU A 177 26.83 -26.24 -17.65
C GLU A 177 27.22 -27.58 -18.28
N ILE A 178 27.71 -28.50 -17.46
CA ILE A 178 28.01 -29.86 -17.88
C ILE A 178 26.93 -30.77 -17.33
N LEU A 179 26.03 -31.24 -18.21
CA LEU A 179 25.01 -32.22 -17.85
C LEU A 179 25.67 -33.60 -17.74
N LEU A 180 25.86 -34.09 -16.53
CA LEU A 180 26.31 -35.44 -16.27
C LEU A 180 25.14 -36.41 -16.42
N ASN A 181 25.15 -37.23 -17.48
CA ASN A 181 24.21 -38.32 -17.66
C ASN A 181 24.54 -39.46 -16.69
N GLY A 182 24.13 -39.30 -15.44
CA GLY A 182 23.83 -40.37 -14.47
C GLY A 182 24.88 -41.49 -14.17
N ASP A 183 26.06 -41.49 -14.78
CA ASP A 183 27.12 -42.49 -14.48
C ASP A 183 28.27 -41.83 -13.68
N GLU A 184 28.54 -42.36 -12.50
CA GLU A 184 29.63 -41.90 -11.58
C GLU A 184 31.03 -41.88 -12.20
N THR A 185 31.25 -42.52 -13.33
CA THR A 185 32.53 -42.59 -14.04
C THR A 185 32.91 -41.30 -14.78
N ASP A 186 31.96 -40.42 -15.05
CA ASP A 186 32.23 -39.16 -15.81
C ASP A 186 32.82 -38.04 -14.93
N ALA A 187 32.61 -38.10 -13.60
CA ALA A 187 33.11 -37.08 -12.67
C ALA A 187 34.64 -37.12 -12.47
N GLU A 188 35.30 -38.23 -12.71
CA GLU A 188 36.77 -38.37 -12.59
C GLU A 188 37.54 -37.82 -13.79
N ASN A 189 36.90 -37.78 -14.97
CA ASN A 189 37.57 -37.33 -16.22
C ASN A 189 37.61 -35.78 -16.36
N ILE A 190 36.91 -35.05 -15.47
CA ILE A 190 36.86 -33.56 -15.50
C ILE A 190 38.00 -32.97 -14.62
N LYS A 191 38.70 -33.75 -13.82
CA LYS A 191 39.76 -33.27 -12.92
C LYS A 191 41.18 -33.27 -13.52
N ASN A 192 41.32 -33.69 -14.75
CA ASN A 192 42.58 -33.63 -15.52
C ASN A 192 42.38 -32.64 -16.67
#